data_88885bc2ef3da3de48612412457c875e
#
_entry.id   88885bc2ef3da3de48612412457c875e
#
_cell.length_a   1.000
_cell.length_b   1.000
_cell.length_c   1.000
_cell.angle_alpha   90.00
_cell.angle_beta   90.00
_cell.angle_gamma   90.00
#
_symmetry.space_group_name_H-M   'P 1'
#
loop_
_entity.id
_entity.type
_entity.pdbx_description
1 polymer ?
#
loop_
_entity_poly.entity_id
_entity_poly.type
_entity_poly.pdbx_seq_one_letter_code
_entity_poly.pdbx_strand_id
1 'polypeptide(L)'
;ACEQAGITRTEICKVSVVGNTCMHHLFLGIDPTPLGSAPYNPVLKAPHQCLAKECGLRLHEKAQVYLLPIIAGFVGADTVGMILSTKLDSLAGNIIAVDIGTNAEVVLKTGQAMLACSSPAGPALEGGQIHDGMRAAFGAVDQVTANRDIIIHTIGDAPALGICGSGLIDAVAVLLDLGIINKTGRMLGQPQALLPDAIAARIRNDEEGIPEFVLVWAADSGNQLDIVLSQGDIRQLQLAKAAIMSGVQTLLQQVDLEHNNIDAFLLAGGFGNYINIRNSRRIGLIPDLANDQIHYINNAAGLGAQLTLLSEQCCRQAEKIALQTQHLSLAGLQGFEKIYLGAMGFPAKIRE
;
A
#
# COMPACT_ATOMS: atom_id res chain seq x y z
N ALA A 1 -3.57 -18.14 16.94
CA ALA A 1 -2.10 -18.27 17.04
C ALA A 1 -1.71 -19.30 18.06
N CYS A 2 -2.10 -19.18 19.36
CA CYS A 2 -1.72 -20.15 20.40
C CYS A 2 -2.21 -21.57 20.08
N GLU A 3 -3.45 -21.74 19.65
CA GLU A 3 -4.01 -23.03 19.21
C GLU A 3 -3.23 -23.65 18.06
N GLN A 4 -2.89 -22.85 17.05
CA GLN A 4 -2.09 -23.30 15.90
C GLN A 4 -0.67 -23.71 16.29
N ALA A 5 -0.09 -23.03 17.30
CA ALA A 5 1.24 -23.32 17.80
C ALA A 5 1.26 -24.44 18.88
N GLY A 6 0.10 -24.89 19.35
CA GLY A 6 0.00 -25.90 20.40
C GLY A 6 0.52 -25.43 21.76
N ILE A 7 0.51 -24.10 22.03
CA ILE A 7 0.98 -23.49 23.27
C ILE A 7 -0.13 -22.77 24.01
N THR A 8 0.05 -22.59 25.33
CA THR A 8 -0.83 -21.76 26.15
C THR A 8 -0.36 -20.30 26.15
N ARG A 9 -1.25 -19.37 26.46
CA ARG A 9 -0.90 -17.94 26.57
C ARG A 9 0.15 -17.67 27.65
N THR A 10 0.16 -18.47 28.71
CA THR A 10 1.09 -18.34 29.83
C THR A 10 2.52 -18.80 29.51
N GLU A 11 2.73 -19.42 28.35
CA GLU A 11 4.08 -19.77 27.86
C GLU A 11 4.71 -18.64 27.04
N ILE A 12 3.94 -17.59 26.68
CA ILE A 12 4.45 -16.44 25.97
C ILE A 12 5.16 -15.50 26.95
N CYS A 13 6.47 -15.35 26.82
CA CYS A 13 7.31 -14.53 27.69
C CYS A 13 7.75 -13.21 27.08
N LYS A 14 7.63 -13.05 25.75
CA LYS A 14 8.07 -11.83 25.04
C LYS A 14 7.14 -11.52 23.88
N VAL A 15 6.89 -10.22 23.68
CA VAL A 15 6.12 -9.68 22.53
C VAL A 15 6.89 -8.52 21.95
N SER A 16 7.00 -8.44 20.63
CA SER A 16 7.49 -7.26 19.93
C SER A 16 6.36 -6.67 19.09
N VAL A 17 6.21 -5.34 19.12
CA VAL A 17 5.09 -4.62 18.50
C VAL A 17 5.62 -3.58 17.52
N VAL A 18 5.08 -3.63 16.31
CA VAL A 18 5.21 -2.58 15.28
C VAL A 18 3.82 -2.14 14.85
N GLY A 19 3.72 -0.94 14.35
CA GLY A 19 2.51 -0.35 13.82
C GLY A 19 2.69 1.13 13.59
N ASN A 20 1.70 1.76 12.99
CA ASN A 20 1.73 3.21 12.82
C ASN A 20 1.69 3.92 14.19
N THR A 21 2.02 5.20 14.19
CA THR A 21 2.13 6.00 15.42
C THR A 21 0.85 6.02 16.24
N CYS A 22 -0.31 6.14 15.60
CA CYS A 22 -1.60 6.14 16.29
C CYS A 22 -1.88 4.79 16.96
N MET A 23 -1.62 3.68 16.27
CA MET A 23 -1.78 2.33 16.83
C MET A 23 -0.89 2.10 18.05
N HIS A 24 0.36 2.61 18.04
CA HIS A 24 1.25 2.56 19.21
C HIS A 24 0.67 3.29 20.42
N HIS A 25 0.12 4.49 20.21
CA HIS A 25 -0.50 5.26 21.29
C HIS A 25 -1.71 4.52 21.87
N LEU A 26 -2.61 4.04 21.01
CA LEU A 26 -3.80 3.28 21.42
C LEU A 26 -3.43 1.98 22.16
N PHE A 27 -2.41 1.26 21.68
CA PHE A 27 -1.94 0.02 22.31
C PHE A 27 -1.43 0.27 23.74
N LEU A 28 -0.79 1.40 23.98
CA LEU A 28 -0.28 1.80 25.30
C LEU A 28 -1.31 2.55 26.15
N GLY A 29 -2.52 2.80 25.63
CA GLY A 29 -3.53 3.60 26.32
C GLY A 29 -3.16 5.10 26.41
N ILE A 30 -2.29 5.58 25.52
CA ILE A 30 -1.91 7.00 25.41
C ILE A 30 -2.90 7.70 24.50
N ASP A 31 -3.35 8.89 24.89
CA ASP A 31 -4.25 9.74 24.11
C ASP A 31 -3.61 10.11 22.75
N PRO A 32 -4.19 9.70 21.60
CA PRO A 32 -3.70 10.02 20.28
C PRO A 32 -4.11 11.42 19.77
N THR A 33 -4.90 12.19 20.51
CA THR A 33 -5.41 13.51 20.11
C THR A 33 -4.32 14.44 19.54
N PRO A 34 -3.08 14.49 20.10
CA PRO A 34 -2.02 15.32 19.53
C PRO A 34 -1.60 14.95 18.11
N LEU A 35 -1.91 13.72 17.65
CA LEU A 35 -1.64 13.30 16.27
C LEU A 35 -2.68 13.82 15.27
N GLY A 36 -3.84 14.27 15.74
CA GLY A 36 -4.93 14.79 14.90
C GLY A 36 -4.83 16.27 14.57
N SER A 37 -3.90 17.01 15.18
CA SER A 37 -3.73 18.45 14.98
C SER A 37 -2.27 18.86 14.84
N ALA A 38 -2.04 19.89 14.00
CA ALA A 38 -0.68 20.41 13.81
C ALA A 38 -0.08 20.85 15.16
N PRO A 39 1.18 20.55 15.46
CA PRO A 39 2.23 20.00 14.57
C PRO A 39 2.31 18.45 14.51
N TYR A 40 1.26 17.71 14.87
CA TYR A 40 1.15 16.25 14.77
C TYR A 40 2.23 15.48 15.56
N ASN A 41 2.59 16.02 16.72
CA ASN A 41 3.67 15.45 17.53
C ASN A 41 3.21 14.23 18.32
N PRO A 42 3.88 13.08 18.19
CA PRO A 42 3.60 11.94 19.07
C PRO A 42 4.05 12.21 20.50
N VAL A 43 3.29 11.71 21.44
CA VAL A 43 3.64 11.78 22.88
C VAL A 43 4.86 10.91 23.20
N LEU A 44 4.98 9.76 22.49
CA LEU A 44 6.09 8.83 22.65
C LEU A 44 6.73 8.57 21.30
N LYS A 45 8.05 8.78 21.20
CA LYS A 45 8.89 8.43 20.04
C LYS A 45 9.91 7.35 20.35
N ALA A 46 10.44 7.37 21.57
CA ALA A 46 11.45 6.39 21.99
C ALA A 46 10.89 4.98 22.01
N PRO A 47 11.74 3.95 21.87
CA PRO A 47 11.29 2.58 22.09
C PRO A 47 10.73 2.45 23.51
N HIS A 48 9.75 1.60 23.68
CA HIS A 48 9.13 1.41 25.00
C HIS A 48 9.12 -0.07 25.39
N GLN A 49 9.44 -0.32 26.63
CA GLN A 49 9.38 -1.66 27.21
C GLN A 49 8.55 -1.64 28.48
N CYS A 50 7.59 -2.55 28.58
CA CYS A 50 6.69 -2.68 29.72
C CYS A 50 6.30 -4.14 29.96
N LEU A 51 5.66 -4.42 31.08
CA LEU A 51 5.07 -5.72 31.30
C LEU A 51 3.80 -5.91 30.48
N ALA A 52 3.59 -7.10 29.94
CA ALA A 52 2.42 -7.42 29.10
C ALA A 52 1.08 -7.10 29.79
N LYS A 53 0.98 -7.27 31.10
CA LYS A 53 -0.19 -6.94 31.90
C LYS A 53 -0.51 -5.43 31.92
N GLU A 54 0.50 -4.56 31.75
CA GLU A 54 0.32 -3.11 31.71
C GLU A 54 -0.34 -2.66 30.39
N CYS A 55 -0.15 -3.47 29.33
CA CYS A 55 -0.84 -3.32 28.05
C CYS A 55 -2.14 -4.13 27.95
N GLY A 56 -2.66 -4.66 29.04
CA GLY A 56 -3.88 -5.47 29.05
C GLY A 56 -3.74 -6.88 28.48
N LEU A 57 -2.53 -7.36 28.19
CA LEU A 57 -2.29 -8.67 27.64
C LEU A 57 -2.21 -9.74 28.75
N ARG A 58 -2.98 -10.83 28.58
CA ARG A 58 -3.01 -11.97 29.52
C ARG A 58 -2.03 -13.05 29.05
N LEU A 59 -0.76 -12.87 29.37
CA LEU A 59 0.36 -13.75 29.02
C LEU A 59 1.05 -14.27 30.29
N HIS A 60 2.28 -14.78 30.18
CA HIS A 60 3.10 -15.09 31.35
C HIS A 60 3.23 -13.86 32.27
N GLU A 61 3.23 -14.06 33.60
CA GLU A 61 3.20 -12.93 34.57
C GLU A 61 4.38 -11.95 34.43
N LYS A 62 5.53 -12.43 33.94
CA LYS A 62 6.74 -11.65 33.67
C LYS A 62 6.96 -11.36 32.19
N ALA A 63 5.95 -11.62 31.35
CA ALA A 63 6.06 -11.37 29.93
C ALA A 63 6.31 -9.89 29.67
N GLN A 64 7.26 -9.61 28.79
CA GLN A 64 7.64 -8.25 28.41
C GLN A 64 7.15 -7.93 27.01
N VAL A 65 6.73 -6.70 26.82
CA VAL A 65 6.38 -6.12 25.53
C VAL A 65 7.44 -5.08 25.17
N TYR A 66 8.00 -5.21 23.98
CA TYR A 66 8.89 -4.20 23.38
C TYR A 66 8.20 -3.56 22.20
N LEU A 67 8.03 -2.25 22.23
CA LEU A 67 7.53 -1.46 21.11
C LEU A 67 8.73 -0.78 20.45
N LEU A 68 8.85 -0.94 19.13
CA LEU A 68 9.90 -0.30 18.37
C LEU A 68 9.74 1.24 18.39
N PRO A 69 10.82 2.01 18.21
CA PRO A 69 10.75 3.47 18.17
C PRO A 69 9.94 3.97 16.96
N ILE A 70 9.46 5.19 17.06
CA ILE A 70 8.66 5.89 16.04
C ILE A 70 9.52 7.00 15.42
N ILE A 71 9.41 7.21 14.11
CA ILE A 71 10.10 8.29 13.41
C ILE A 71 9.38 9.62 13.62
N ALA A 72 8.06 9.65 13.35
CA ALA A 72 7.25 10.88 13.43
C ALA A 72 5.75 10.58 13.63
N GLY A 73 4.92 11.63 13.69
CA GLY A 73 3.48 11.51 13.91
C GLY A 73 2.74 10.61 12.91
N PHE A 74 3.22 10.54 11.68
CA PHE A 74 2.63 9.70 10.63
C PHE A 74 3.57 8.62 10.10
N VAL A 75 4.82 8.56 10.57
CA VAL A 75 5.78 7.52 10.18
C VAL A 75 6.13 6.72 11.41
N GLY A 76 5.56 5.54 11.50
CA GLY A 76 5.53 4.72 12.71
C GLY A 76 6.68 3.73 12.86
N ALA A 77 6.50 2.82 13.81
CA ALA A 77 7.43 1.75 14.08
C ALA A 77 7.40 0.61 13.04
N ASP A 78 6.32 0.48 12.28
CA ASP A 78 6.20 -0.36 11.10
C ASP A 78 7.24 0.02 10.04
N THR A 79 7.38 1.32 9.75
CA THR A 79 8.45 1.83 8.86
C THR A 79 9.83 1.53 9.39
N VAL A 80 10.07 1.69 10.71
CA VAL A 80 11.35 1.30 11.34
C VAL A 80 11.59 -0.20 11.17
N GLY A 81 10.58 -1.02 11.39
CA GLY A 81 10.63 -2.47 11.18
C GLY A 81 10.95 -2.85 9.75
N MET A 82 10.34 -2.16 8.77
CA MET A 82 10.62 -2.35 7.35
C MET A 82 12.09 -2.02 7.02
N ILE A 83 12.60 -0.86 7.45
CA ILE A 83 13.99 -0.44 7.22
C ILE A 83 14.96 -1.46 7.85
N LEU A 84 14.69 -1.90 9.09
CA LEU A 84 15.51 -2.86 9.81
C LEU A 84 15.58 -4.22 9.09
N SER A 85 14.44 -4.76 8.71
CA SER A 85 14.35 -6.11 8.12
C SER A 85 14.95 -6.19 6.73
N THR A 86 14.85 -5.14 5.95
CA THR A 86 15.46 -5.01 4.61
C THR A 86 16.91 -4.57 4.65
N LYS A 87 17.42 -4.17 5.82
CA LYS A 87 18.74 -3.54 6.00
C LYS A 87 18.92 -2.31 5.10
N LEU A 88 17.81 -1.60 4.81
CA LEU A 88 17.79 -0.46 3.89
C LEU A 88 18.81 0.62 4.30
N ASP A 89 19.01 0.82 5.60
CA ASP A 89 19.97 1.76 6.18
C ASP A 89 21.42 1.50 5.76
N SER A 90 21.76 0.26 5.38
CA SER A 90 23.10 -0.17 4.99
C SER A 90 23.28 -0.47 3.50
N LEU A 91 22.19 -0.50 2.74
CA LEU A 91 22.28 -0.72 1.29
C LEU A 91 22.95 0.48 0.59
N ALA A 92 23.65 0.20 -0.50
CA ALA A 92 24.21 1.21 -1.38
C ALA A 92 23.20 1.61 -2.47
N GLY A 93 23.34 2.83 -3.00
CA GLY A 93 22.49 3.34 -4.09
C GLY A 93 21.34 4.19 -3.60
N ASN A 94 20.50 4.57 -4.57
CA ASN A 94 19.26 5.32 -4.37
C ASN A 94 18.08 4.35 -4.37
N ILE A 95 17.58 4.03 -3.18
CA ILE A 95 16.57 3.00 -3.01
C ILE A 95 15.30 3.64 -2.45
N ILE A 96 14.18 3.33 -3.06
CA ILE A 96 12.86 3.70 -2.53
C ILE A 96 12.20 2.44 -1.98
N ALA A 97 11.68 2.53 -0.77
CA ALA A 97 10.81 1.52 -0.19
C ALA A 97 9.43 2.15 0.07
N VAL A 98 8.38 1.44 -0.35
CA VAL A 98 7.00 1.87 -0.15
C VAL A 98 6.23 0.76 0.54
N ASP A 99 5.66 1.05 1.71
CA ASP A 99 4.68 0.19 2.36
C ASP A 99 3.29 0.67 1.98
N ILE A 100 2.56 -0.16 1.21
CA ILE A 100 1.25 0.21 0.67
C ILE A 100 0.15 -0.31 1.59
N GLY A 101 -0.54 0.62 2.24
CA GLY A 101 -1.74 0.41 3.04
C GLY A 101 -2.73 1.56 2.84
N THR A 102 -3.62 1.78 3.79
CA THR A 102 -4.53 2.95 3.82
C THR A 102 -3.75 4.27 3.85
N ASN A 103 -2.59 4.28 4.53
CA ASN A 103 -1.52 5.24 4.30
C ASN A 103 -0.38 4.53 3.59
N ALA A 104 0.35 5.25 2.76
CA ALA A 104 1.55 4.75 2.14
C ALA A 104 2.76 5.42 2.78
N GLU A 105 3.59 4.64 3.46
CA GLU A 105 4.86 5.09 4.00
C GLU A 105 5.93 4.93 2.90
N VAL A 106 6.54 6.06 2.54
CA VAL A 106 7.60 6.10 1.52
C VAL A 106 8.91 6.44 2.20
N VAL A 107 9.93 5.62 1.96
CA VAL A 107 11.30 5.85 2.44
C VAL A 107 12.24 5.94 1.25
N LEU A 108 13.02 7.00 1.18
CA LEU A 108 14.13 7.15 0.25
C LEU A 108 15.45 7.02 1.00
N LYS A 109 16.28 6.08 0.56
CA LYS A 109 17.67 5.94 0.97
C LYS A 109 18.58 6.44 -0.15
N THR A 110 19.47 7.37 0.16
CA THR A 110 20.51 7.85 -0.78
C THR A 110 21.79 8.19 -0.02
N GLY A 111 22.95 7.70 -0.49
CA GLY A 111 24.21 7.89 0.24
C GLY A 111 24.09 7.49 1.71
N GLN A 112 24.27 8.45 2.63
CA GLN A 112 24.08 8.26 4.07
C GLN A 112 22.74 8.82 4.58
N ALA A 113 21.92 9.44 3.70
CA ALA A 113 20.67 10.04 4.09
C ALA A 113 19.52 9.02 3.95
N MET A 114 18.59 9.08 4.91
CA MET A 114 17.28 8.46 4.83
C MET A 114 16.19 9.50 5.07
N LEU A 115 15.26 9.59 4.12
CA LEU A 115 14.09 10.47 4.18
C LEU A 115 12.84 9.60 4.20
N ALA A 116 11.87 9.97 5.00
CA ALA A 116 10.57 9.26 5.03
C ALA A 116 9.41 10.23 5.06
N CYS A 117 8.33 9.88 4.38
CA CYS A 117 7.05 10.56 4.48
C CYS A 117 5.91 9.55 4.52
N SER A 118 4.74 10.00 4.96
CA SER A 118 3.49 9.23 4.88
C SER A 118 2.50 10.00 4.03
N SER A 119 1.84 9.29 3.12
CA SER A 119 0.87 9.85 2.18
C SER A 119 -0.48 9.16 2.34
N PRO A 120 -1.60 9.90 2.43
CA PRO A 120 -2.93 9.31 2.63
C PRO A 120 -3.45 8.70 1.33
N ALA A 121 -3.14 7.43 1.07
CA ALA A 121 -3.55 6.71 -0.13
C ALA A 121 -5.04 6.35 -0.13
N GLY A 122 -5.66 6.26 1.04
CA GLY A 122 -7.04 5.80 1.20
C GLY A 122 -7.18 4.28 1.04
N PRO A 123 -8.39 3.73 1.29
CA PRO A 123 -8.59 2.29 1.37
C PRO A 123 -8.89 1.60 0.02
N ALA A 124 -8.79 2.29 -1.12
CA ALA A 124 -9.17 1.75 -2.43
C ALA A 124 -8.43 0.44 -2.77
N LEU A 125 -7.12 0.39 -2.48
CA LEU A 125 -6.30 -0.78 -2.72
C LEU A 125 -6.59 -1.95 -1.75
N GLU A 126 -7.32 -1.70 -0.67
CA GLU A 126 -7.84 -2.73 0.25
C GLU A 126 -9.29 -3.12 -0.09
N GLY A 127 -9.83 -2.65 -1.23
CA GLY A 127 -11.21 -2.85 -1.68
C GLY A 127 -12.23 -1.92 -0.99
N GLY A 128 -11.77 -0.97 -0.17
CA GLY A 128 -12.65 0.02 0.47
C GLY A 128 -13.01 1.16 -0.49
N GLN A 129 -14.24 1.67 -0.39
CA GLN A 129 -14.78 2.74 -1.25
C GLN A 129 -14.81 2.39 -2.75
N ILE A 130 -14.75 1.11 -3.09
CA ILE A 130 -14.94 0.56 -4.42
C ILE A 130 -16.34 -0.08 -4.45
N HIS A 131 -17.07 0.11 -5.55
CA HIS A 131 -18.47 -0.32 -5.67
C HIS A 131 -18.64 -1.81 -5.30
N ASP A 132 -17.99 -2.69 -6.05
CA ASP A 132 -17.97 -4.14 -5.78
C ASP A 132 -16.63 -4.55 -5.13
N GLY A 133 -16.06 -3.67 -4.30
CA GLY A 133 -14.76 -3.88 -3.67
C GLY A 133 -14.84 -4.86 -2.51
N MET A 134 -13.82 -5.71 -2.39
CA MET A 134 -13.63 -6.59 -1.24
C MET A 134 -12.15 -6.76 -0.91
N ARG A 135 -11.87 -7.24 0.30
CA ARG A 135 -10.52 -7.63 0.67
C ARG A 135 -10.06 -8.84 -0.15
N ALA A 136 -8.74 -9.00 -0.30
CA ALA A 136 -8.16 -10.19 -0.89
C ALA A 136 -8.52 -11.42 -0.05
N ALA A 137 -9.58 -12.11 -0.43
CA ALA A 137 -10.15 -13.27 0.22
C ALA A 137 -10.75 -14.19 -0.84
N PHE A 138 -11.19 -15.37 -0.44
CA PHE A 138 -11.82 -16.37 -1.30
C PHE A 138 -12.95 -15.75 -2.14
N GLY A 139 -12.91 -15.93 -3.46
CA GLY A 139 -13.86 -15.35 -4.40
C GLY A 139 -13.57 -13.90 -4.85
N ALA A 140 -12.50 -13.25 -4.35
CA ALA A 140 -12.10 -11.95 -4.86
C ALA A 140 -11.45 -12.05 -6.24
N VAL A 141 -11.88 -11.24 -7.20
CA VAL A 141 -11.19 -11.06 -8.48
C VAL A 141 -9.84 -10.40 -8.19
N ASP A 142 -8.74 -11.10 -8.42
CA ASP A 142 -7.37 -10.67 -8.12
C ASP A 142 -6.51 -10.46 -9.37
N GLN A 143 -6.91 -11.02 -10.53
CA GLN A 143 -6.26 -10.77 -11.81
C GLN A 143 -7.30 -10.55 -12.91
N VAL A 144 -6.98 -9.62 -13.82
CA VAL A 144 -7.80 -9.33 -15.01
C VAL A 144 -6.88 -9.25 -16.22
N THR A 145 -7.25 -9.98 -17.28
CA THR A 145 -6.60 -9.90 -18.59
C THR A 145 -7.64 -9.79 -19.69
N ALA A 146 -7.24 -9.47 -20.90
CA ALA A 146 -8.13 -9.39 -22.06
C ALA A 146 -7.52 -10.11 -23.26
N ASN A 147 -8.39 -10.76 -24.03
CA ASN A 147 -8.08 -11.30 -25.34
C ASN A 147 -9.27 -10.98 -26.27
N ARG A 148 -10.09 -11.96 -26.62
CA ARG A 148 -11.37 -11.77 -27.32
C ARG A 148 -12.49 -11.31 -26.39
N ASP A 149 -12.36 -11.59 -25.11
CA ASP A 149 -13.19 -11.14 -24.00
C ASP A 149 -12.31 -10.88 -22.78
N ILE A 150 -12.91 -10.40 -21.69
CA ILE A 150 -12.26 -10.28 -20.39
C ILE A 150 -12.11 -11.67 -19.76
N ILE A 151 -10.93 -11.92 -19.23
CA ILE A 151 -10.59 -13.13 -18.50
C ILE A 151 -10.23 -12.71 -17.09
N ILE A 152 -10.93 -13.27 -16.12
CA ILE A 152 -10.67 -13.03 -14.69
C ILE A 152 -10.07 -14.27 -14.05
N HIS A 153 -9.28 -14.04 -12.98
CA HIS A 153 -8.93 -15.06 -11.99
C HIS A 153 -9.49 -14.61 -10.64
N THR A 154 -9.85 -15.58 -9.80
CA THR A 154 -10.36 -15.32 -8.46
C THR A 154 -9.56 -16.11 -7.43
N ILE A 155 -9.33 -15.53 -6.26
CA ILE A 155 -8.64 -16.21 -5.17
C ILE A 155 -9.39 -17.50 -4.80
N GLY A 156 -8.68 -18.63 -4.90
CA GLY A 156 -9.19 -19.96 -4.60
C GLY A 156 -10.07 -20.58 -5.69
N ASP A 157 -10.00 -20.07 -6.93
CA ASP A 157 -10.78 -20.54 -8.08
C ASP A 157 -12.30 -20.62 -7.79
N ALA A 158 -12.79 -19.72 -6.93
CA ALA A 158 -14.18 -19.66 -6.51
C ALA A 158 -15.00 -18.73 -7.41
N PRO A 159 -16.34 -18.87 -7.44
CA PRO A 159 -17.20 -17.89 -8.08
C PRO A 159 -16.90 -16.46 -7.58
N ALA A 160 -16.82 -15.50 -8.49
CA ALA A 160 -16.47 -14.13 -8.16
C ALA A 160 -17.51 -13.48 -7.23
N LEU A 161 -17.03 -12.81 -6.17
CA LEU A 161 -17.85 -12.12 -5.18
C LEU A 161 -17.62 -10.60 -5.15
N GLY A 162 -16.48 -10.14 -5.70
CA GLY A 162 -16.09 -8.73 -5.73
C GLY A 162 -14.67 -8.59 -6.25
N ILE A 163 -14.12 -7.37 -6.17
CA ILE A 163 -12.83 -6.98 -6.74
C ILE A 163 -11.88 -6.62 -5.59
N CYS A 164 -10.73 -7.29 -5.48
CA CYS A 164 -9.69 -6.84 -4.57
C CYS A 164 -8.72 -5.87 -5.26
N GLY A 165 -7.80 -5.29 -4.49
CA GLY A 165 -6.94 -4.24 -5.00
C GLY A 165 -6.06 -4.62 -6.19
N SER A 166 -5.54 -5.86 -6.27
CA SER A 166 -4.79 -6.32 -7.44
C SER A 166 -5.67 -6.45 -8.68
N GLY A 167 -6.88 -6.98 -8.52
CA GLY A 167 -7.88 -7.04 -9.58
C GLY A 167 -8.30 -5.65 -10.08
N LEU A 168 -8.44 -4.67 -9.18
CA LEU A 168 -8.72 -3.27 -9.52
C LEU A 168 -7.60 -2.65 -10.37
N ILE A 169 -6.33 -2.87 -9.97
CA ILE A 169 -5.16 -2.41 -10.74
C ILE A 169 -5.17 -3.01 -12.13
N ASP A 170 -5.35 -4.33 -12.22
CA ASP A 170 -5.36 -5.06 -13.48
C ASP A 170 -6.51 -4.62 -14.39
N ALA A 171 -7.73 -4.51 -13.84
CA ALA A 171 -8.91 -4.07 -14.58
C ALA A 171 -8.69 -2.69 -15.20
N VAL A 172 -8.25 -1.71 -14.41
CA VAL A 172 -8.00 -0.35 -14.92
C VAL A 172 -6.88 -0.33 -15.95
N ALA A 173 -5.79 -1.09 -15.75
CA ALA A 173 -4.69 -1.17 -16.71
C ALA A 173 -5.16 -1.76 -18.05
N VAL A 174 -5.93 -2.85 -18.01
CA VAL A 174 -6.52 -3.50 -19.20
C VAL A 174 -7.45 -2.53 -19.94
N LEU A 175 -8.34 -1.84 -19.22
CA LEU A 175 -9.28 -0.90 -19.86
C LEU A 175 -8.57 0.35 -20.44
N LEU A 176 -7.43 0.75 -19.87
CA LEU A 176 -6.55 1.77 -20.45
C LEU A 176 -5.89 1.28 -21.75
N ASP A 177 -5.43 0.03 -21.79
CA ASP A 177 -4.80 -0.55 -22.99
C ASP A 177 -5.83 -0.75 -24.12
N LEU A 178 -7.07 -1.10 -23.77
CA LEU A 178 -8.19 -1.21 -24.70
C LEU A 178 -8.77 0.16 -25.16
N GLY A 179 -8.31 1.28 -24.57
CA GLY A 179 -8.82 2.61 -24.87
C GLY A 179 -10.25 2.86 -24.38
N ILE A 180 -10.76 2.04 -23.47
CA ILE A 180 -12.06 2.22 -22.79
C ILE A 180 -11.96 3.31 -21.72
N ILE A 181 -10.80 3.39 -21.04
CA ILE A 181 -10.46 4.49 -20.13
C ILE A 181 -9.41 5.37 -20.83
N ASN A 182 -9.59 6.68 -20.79
CA ASN A 182 -8.60 7.61 -21.31
C ASN A 182 -7.54 7.98 -20.23
N LYS A 183 -6.49 8.70 -20.63
CA LYS A 183 -5.40 9.13 -19.73
C LYS A 183 -5.84 10.00 -18.55
N THR A 184 -7.01 10.64 -18.63
CA THR A 184 -7.56 11.46 -17.54
C THR A 184 -8.38 10.63 -16.54
N GLY A 185 -8.57 9.34 -16.82
CA GLY A 185 -9.36 8.43 -15.99
C GLY A 185 -10.85 8.41 -16.32
N ARG A 186 -11.26 9.07 -17.42
CA ARG A 186 -12.66 9.04 -17.87
C ARG A 186 -12.94 7.74 -18.63
N MET A 187 -13.95 7.00 -18.23
CA MET A 187 -14.50 5.88 -18.98
C MET A 187 -15.30 6.41 -20.16
N LEU A 188 -15.10 5.81 -21.34
CA LEU A 188 -15.73 6.21 -22.59
C LEU A 188 -16.88 5.24 -22.89
N GLY A 189 -18.10 5.76 -22.95
CA GLY A 189 -19.28 4.96 -23.33
C GLY A 189 -19.21 4.44 -24.77
N GLN A 190 -18.44 5.11 -25.63
CA GLN A 190 -18.16 4.71 -27.00
C GLN A 190 -16.65 4.91 -27.28
N PRO A 191 -15.83 3.88 -27.06
CA PRO A 191 -14.39 3.95 -27.37
C PRO A 191 -14.14 4.12 -28.86
N GLN A 192 -13.08 4.85 -29.22
CA GLN A 192 -12.66 5.01 -30.62
C GLN A 192 -11.97 3.77 -31.19
N ALA A 193 -11.48 2.89 -30.33
CA ALA A 193 -10.85 1.63 -30.72
C ALA A 193 -11.88 0.61 -31.19
N LEU A 194 -11.53 -0.19 -32.19
CA LEU A 194 -12.34 -1.33 -32.61
C LEU A 194 -12.18 -2.44 -31.55
N LEU A 195 -13.21 -2.65 -30.76
CA LEU A 195 -13.23 -3.67 -29.72
C LEU A 195 -13.87 -4.96 -30.21
N PRO A 196 -13.48 -6.13 -29.72
CA PRO A 196 -14.25 -7.35 -29.86
C PRO A 196 -15.69 -7.17 -29.32
N ASP A 197 -16.68 -7.75 -30.00
CA ASP A 197 -18.09 -7.59 -29.63
C ASP A 197 -18.39 -7.97 -28.16
N ALA A 198 -17.73 -9.02 -27.65
CA ALA A 198 -17.87 -9.45 -26.28
C ALA A 198 -17.40 -8.39 -25.27
N ILE A 199 -16.30 -7.70 -25.57
CA ILE A 199 -15.78 -6.62 -24.72
C ILE A 199 -16.67 -5.37 -24.86
N ALA A 200 -17.09 -5.03 -26.08
CA ALA A 200 -17.97 -3.88 -26.32
C ALA A 200 -19.30 -3.99 -25.57
N ALA A 201 -19.87 -5.21 -25.50
CA ALA A 201 -21.13 -5.49 -24.78
C ALA A 201 -21.04 -5.27 -23.27
N ARG A 202 -19.81 -5.23 -22.70
CA ARG A 202 -19.58 -5.00 -21.26
C ARG A 202 -19.64 -3.52 -20.85
N ILE A 203 -19.65 -2.61 -21.85
CA ILE A 203 -19.76 -1.17 -21.59
C ILE A 203 -21.24 -0.82 -21.60
N ARG A 204 -21.74 -0.33 -20.47
CA ARG A 204 -23.13 0.15 -20.34
C ARG A 204 -23.16 1.41 -19.47
N ASN A 205 -24.33 2.01 -19.35
CA ASN A 205 -24.53 3.09 -18.39
C ASN A 205 -25.24 2.54 -17.14
N ASP A 206 -24.88 3.10 -16.00
CA ASP A 206 -25.58 2.89 -14.73
C ASP A 206 -26.97 3.61 -14.76
N GLU A 207 -27.66 3.57 -13.62
CA GLU A 207 -28.96 4.22 -13.45
C GLU A 207 -28.93 5.75 -13.59
N GLU A 208 -27.76 6.36 -13.40
CA GLU A 208 -27.51 7.80 -13.52
C GLU A 208 -27.05 8.19 -14.93
N GLY A 209 -26.88 7.24 -15.82
CA GLY A 209 -26.39 7.43 -17.18
C GLY A 209 -24.85 7.58 -17.29
N ILE A 210 -24.12 7.19 -16.25
CA ILE A 210 -22.65 7.23 -16.22
C ILE A 210 -22.12 5.88 -16.74
N PRO A 211 -21.11 5.86 -17.62
CA PRO A 211 -20.52 4.63 -18.11
C PRO A 211 -19.89 3.79 -16.99
N GLU A 212 -20.20 2.49 -17.00
CA GLU A 212 -19.60 1.44 -16.18
C GLU A 212 -19.18 0.25 -17.04
N PHE A 213 -18.30 -0.59 -16.52
CA PHE A 213 -17.80 -1.78 -17.21
C PHE A 213 -18.10 -3.04 -16.42
N VAL A 214 -18.81 -3.99 -17.02
CA VAL A 214 -19.13 -5.28 -16.40
C VAL A 214 -17.90 -6.20 -16.48
N LEU A 215 -17.27 -6.46 -15.34
CA LEU A 215 -16.15 -7.41 -15.23
C LEU A 215 -16.64 -8.85 -15.18
N VAL A 216 -17.70 -9.12 -14.42
CA VAL A 216 -18.29 -10.45 -14.28
C VAL A 216 -19.81 -10.33 -14.41
N TRP A 217 -20.41 -11.14 -15.27
CA TRP A 217 -21.85 -11.19 -15.41
C TRP A 217 -22.50 -11.91 -14.22
N ALA A 218 -23.72 -11.54 -13.87
CA ALA A 218 -24.49 -12.13 -12.78
C ALA A 218 -24.57 -13.66 -12.85
N ALA A 219 -24.66 -14.21 -14.07
CA ALA A 219 -24.70 -15.64 -14.29
C ALA A 219 -23.41 -16.39 -13.88
N ASP A 220 -22.27 -15.69 -13.88
CA ASP A 220 -20.94 -16.23 -13.58
C ASP A 220 -20.45 -15.79 -12.18
N SER A 221 -21.20 -14.94 -11.49
CA SER A 221 -20.87 -14.45 -10.14
C SER A 221 -21.42 -15.36 -9.04
N GLY A 222 -20.74 -15.35 -7.88
CA GLY A 222 -21.17 -16.15 -6.74
C GLY A 222 -22.37 -15.59 -5.97
N ASN A 223 -22.70 -14.32 -6.18
CA ASN A 223 -23.84 -13.64 -5.55
C ASN A 223 -25.01 -13.35 -6.50
N GLN A 224 -24.93 -13.82 -7.77
CA GLN A 224 -25.94 -13.62 -8.81
C GLN A 224 -26.20 -12.14 -9.17
N LEU A 225 -25.21 -11.29 -8.93
CA LEU A 225 -25.19 -9.87 -9.33
C LEU A 225 -24.02 -9.64 -10.28
N ASP A 226 -24.19 -8.68 -11.21
CA ASP A 226 -23.04 -8.23 -12.00
C ASP A 226 -22.00 -7.60 -11.10
N ILE A 227 -20.71 -7.90 -11.36
CA ILE A 227 -19.59 -7.22 -10.71
C ILE A 227 -19.08 -6.20 -11.71
N VAL A 228 -19.12 -4.92 -11.32
CA VAL A 228 -18.81 -3.81 -12.22
C VAL A 228 -17.63 -3.00 -11.75
N LEU A 229 -16.95 -2.37 -12.69
CA LEU A 229 -16.00 -1.28 -12.44
C LEU A 229 -16.69 0.04 -12.82
N SER A 230 -16.94 0.88 -11.84
CA SER A 230 -17.58 2.19 -12.01
C SER A 230 -16.59 3.31 -12.30
N GLN A 231 -17.09 4.45 -12.76
CA GLN A 231 -16.27 5.67 -12.87
C GLN A 231 -15.76 6.14 -11.49
N GLY A 232 -16.51 5.91 -10.44
CA GLY A 232 -16.13 6.19 -9.06
C GLY A 232 -14.91 5.40 -8.63
N ASP A 233 -14.86 4.11 -8.97
CA ASP A 233 -13.76 3.21 -8.63
C ASP A 233 -12.44 3.64 -9.29
N ILE A 234 -12.52 4.04 -10.57
CA ILE A 234 -11.37 4.59 -11.29
C ILE A 234 -10.85 5.83 -10.57
N ARG A 235 -11.75 6.69 -10.09
CA ARG A 235 -11.36 7.89 -9.35
C ARG A 235 -10.69 7.55 -8.02
N GLN A 236 -11.20 6.58 -7.29
CA GLN A 236 -10.58 6.13 -6.04
C GLN A 236 -9.17 5.59 -6.28
N LEU A 237 -8.97 4.79 -7.33
CA LEU A 237 -7.64 4.32 -7.72
C LEU A 237 -6.71 5.48 -8.11
N GLN A 238 -7.21 6.50 -8.85
CA GLN A 238 -6.43 7.69 -9.18
C GLN A 238 -5.96 8.44 -7.94
N LEU A 239 -6.82 8.60 -6.94
CA LEU A 239 -6.47 9.26 -5.68
C LEU A 239 -5.39 8.46 -4.92
N ALA A 240 -5.56 7.14 -4.81
CA ALA A 240 -4.61 6.27 -4.13
C ALA A 240 -3.22 6.30 -4.78
N LYS A 241 -3.15 6.08 -6.09
CA LYS A 241 -1.87 6.09 -6.80
C LYS A 241 -1.20 7.47 -6.80
N ALA A 242 -1.99 8.54 -6.88
CA ALA A 242 -1.46 9.90 -6.85
C ALA A 242 -0.84 10.22 -5.49
N ALA A 243 -1.45 9.77 -4.40
CA ALA A 243 -0.91 9.91 -3.06
C ALA A 243 0.47 9.22 -2.94
N ILE A 244 0.57 7.97 -3.38
CA ILE A 244 1.82 7.20 -3.35
C ILE A 244 2.90 7.87 -4.19
N MET A 245 2.61 8.16 -5.45
CA MET A 245 3.58 8.73 -6.37
C MET A 245 3.99 10.16 -6.03
N SER A 246 3.10 10.95 -5.43
CA SER A 246 3.47 12.28 -4.95
C SER A 246 4.42 12.22 -3.75
N GLY A 247 4.28 11.23 -2.87
CA GLY A 247 5.27 10.96 -1.82
C GLY A 247 6.64 10.63 -2.40
N VAL A 248 6.69 9.70 -3.36
CA VAL A 248 7.93 9.33 -4.07
C VAL A 248 8.57 10.55 -4.74
N GLN A 249 7.83 11.29 -5.55
CA GLN A 249 8.34 12.47 -6.26
C GLN A 249 8.83 13.56 -5.31
N THR A 250 8.12 13.77 -4.22
CA THR A 250 8.49 14.77 -3.22
C THR A 250 9.82 14.43 -2.54
N LEU A 251 10.03 13.15 -2.16
CA LEU A 251 11.30 12.73 -1.57
C LEU A 251 12.47 12.83 -2.56
N LEU A 252 12.26 12.46 -3.83
CA LEU A 252 13.28 12.60 -4.87
C LEU A 252 13.66 14.07 -5.09
N GLN A 253 12.68 14.97 -5.21
CA GLN A 253 12.93 16.41 -5.38
C GLN A 253 13.69 17.01 -4.19
N GLN A 254 13.50 16.49 -2.97
CA GLN A 254 14.20 16.98 -1.78
C GLN A 254 15.72 16.78 -1.84
N VAL A 255 16.18 15.86 -2.68
CA VAL A 255 17.59 15.51 -2.86
C VAL A 255 18.06 15.66 -4.31
N ASP A 256 17.33 16.43 -5.13
CA ASP A 256 17.62 16.72 -6.54
C ASP A 256 17.81 15.43 -7.39
N LEU A 257 17.02 14.39 -7.12
CA LEU A 257 17.00 13.16 -7.87
C LEU A 257 15.73 13.06 -8.76
N GLU A 258 15.87 12.34 -9.85
CA GLU A 258 14.78 11.95 -10.75
C GLU A 258 14.49 10.44 -10.67
N HIS A 259 13.37 9.99 -11.23
CA HIS A 259 13.01 8.57 -11.28
C HIS A 259 14.10 7.68 -11.91
N ASN A 260 14.84 8.19 -12.89
CA ASN A 260 15.93 7.46 -13.55
C ASN A 260 17.15 7.21 -12.65
N ASN A 261 17.23 7.90 -11.51
CA ASN A 261 18.31 7.74 -10.55
C ASN A 261 18.01 6.67 -9.50
N ILE A 262 16.83 6.02 -9.56
CA ILE A 262 16.44 4.96 -8.63
C ILE A 262 17.13 3.66 -9.04
N ASP A 263 17.93 3.10 -8.14
CA ASP A 263 18.60 1.82 -8.34
C ASP A 263 17.71 0.62 -7.99
N ALA A 264 16.86 0.77 -6.96
CA ALA A 264 15.89 -0.25 -6.58
C ALA A 264 14.61 0.36 -5.98
N PHE A 265 13.48 -0.32 -6.21
CA PHE A 265 12.17 0.02 -5.69
C PHE A 265 11.60 -1.17 -4.92
N LEU A 266 11.45 -1.03 -3.61
CA LEU A 266 11.00 -2.07 -2.71
C LEU A 266 9.52 -1.88 -2.39
N LEU A 267 8.71 -2.91 -2.65
CA LEU A 267 7.27 -2.93 -2.37
C LEU A 267 7.00 -3.78 -1.13
N ALA A 268 6.57 -3.13 -0.05
CA ALA A 268 6.14 -3.75 1.19
C ALA A 268 4.60 -3.82 1.30
N GLY A 269 4.15 -4.45 2.36
CA GLY A 269 2.75 -4.61 2.72
C GLY A 269 2.16 -5.94 2.25
N GLY A 270 1.05 -6.33 2.84
CA GLY A 270 0.34 -7.57 2.48
C GLY A 270 -0.18 -7.58 1.04
N PHE A 271 -0.27 -6.41 0.45
CA PHE A 271 -0.74 -6.16 -0.91
C PHE A 271 0.36 -6.35 -1.97
N GLY A 272 1.63 -6.04 -1.65
CA GLY A 272 2.74 -6.00 -2.60
C GLY A 272 3.00 -7.30 -3.37
N ASN A 273 2.70 -8.46 -2.79
CA ASN A 273 3.01 -9.76 -3.39
C ASN A 273 2.11 -10.16 -4.55
N TYR A 274 0.98 -9.49 -4.72
CA TYR A 274 -0.08 -9.93 -5.65
C TYR A 274 -0.31 -8.94 -6.78
N ILE A 275 0.37 -7.79 -6.78
CA ILE A 275 0.20 -6.80 -7.84
C ILE A 275 1.08 -7.11 -9.05
N ASN A 276 0.49 -6.97 -10.22
CA ASN A 276 1.22 -7.10 -11.48
C ASN A 276 2.09 -5.84 -11.72
N ILE A 277 3.41 -6.03 -11.84
CA ILE A 277 4.38 -4.93 -12.01
C ILE A 277 4.06 -4.12 -13.28
N ARG A 278 3.78 -4.80 -14.41
CA ARG A 278 3.45 -4.13 -15.68
C ARG A 278 2.20 -3.25 -15.51
N ASN A 279 1.15 -3.79 -14.93
CA ASN A 279 -0.12 -3.09 -14.75
C ASN A 279 0.02 -1.95 -13.73
N SER A 280 0.82 -2.14 -12.68
CA SER A 280 1.14 -1.09 -11.70
C SER A 280 1.92 0.07 -12.34
N ARG A 281 2.88 -0.20 -13.23
CA ARG A 281 3.54 0.84 -14.05
C ARG A 281 2.55 1.48 -15.01
N ARG A 282 1.69 0.68 -15.67
CA ARG A 282 0.71 1.17 -16.65
C ARG A 282 -0.27 2.19 -16.07
N ILE A 283 -0.69 2.00 -14.83
CA ILE A 283 -1.54 2.98 -14.14
C ILE A 283 -0.73 4.08 -13.43
N GLY A 284 0.60 3.98 -13.35
CA GLY A 284 1.45 4.93 -12.65
C GLY A 284 1.35 4.84 -11.13
N LEU A 285 1.13 3.65 -10.59
CA LEU A 285 1.19 3.36 -9.16
C LEU A 285 2.64 3.28 -8.68
N ILE A 286 3.53 2.81 -9.54
CA ILE A 286 4.97 2.73 -9.32
C ILE A 286 5.72 3.40 -10.48
N PRO A 287 6.98 3.83 -10.28
CA PRO A 287 7.80 4.40 -11.35
C PRO A 287 8.02 3.40 -12.50
N ASP A 288 8.24 3.94 -13.71
CA ASP A 288 8.54 3.13 -14.90
C ASP A 288 10.02 2.68 -14.89
N LEU A 289 10.32 1.75 -13.99
CA LEU A 289 11.63 1.12 -13.80
C LEU A 289 11.71 -0.24 -14.50
N ALA A 290 12.91 -0.75 -14.71
CA ALA A 290 13.11 -2.12 -15.20
C ALA A 290 12.61 -3.16 -14.16
N ASN A 291 12.22 -4.35 -14.62
CA ASN A 291 11.65 -5.38 -13.74
C ASN A 291 12.63 -5.84 -12.65
N ASP A 292 13.92 -5.87 -12.95
CA ASP A 292 15.00 -6.26 -12.02
C ASP A 292 15.30 -5.20 -10.95
N GLN A 293 14.77 -3.98 -11.10
CA GLN A 293 14.85 -2.92 -10.09
C GLN A 293 13.68 -2.94 -9.09
N ILE A 294 12.63 -3.73 -9.33
CA ILE A 294 11.43 -3.77 -8.50
C ILE A 294 11.39 -5.07 -7.71
N HIS A 295 11.36 -4.97 -6.38
CA HIS A 295 11.42 -6.12 -5.48
C HIS A 295 10.27 -6.12 -4.49
N TYR A 296 9.62 -7.26 -4.33
CA TYR A 296 8.63 -7.47 -3.27
C TYR A 296 9.33 -7.86 -1.97
N ILE A 297 9.02 -7.18 -0.89
CA ILE A 297 9.62 -7.40 0.43
C ILE A 297 8.61 -7.89 1.49
N ASN A 298 7.43 -8.29 1.05
CA ASN A 298 6.38 -8.89 1.88
C ASN A 298 6.03 -8.05 3.13
N ASN A 299 5.66 -8.71 4.23
CA ASN A 299 5.43 -8.06 5.51
C ASN A 299 6.77 -7.74 6.20
N ALA A 300 7.52 -6.81 5.63
CA ALA A 300 8.83 -6.40 6.14
C ALA A 300 8.73 -5.78 7.54
N ALA A 301 7.66 -5.06 7.86
CA ALA A 301 7.40 -4.52 9.19
C ALA A 301 7.30 -5.64 10.25
N GLY A 302 6.51 -6.69 9.96
CA GLY A 302 6.37 -7.85 10.83
C GLY A 302 7.69 -8.62 11.01
N LEU A 303 8.50 -8.74 9.95
CA LEU A 303 9.83 -9.33 10.04
C LEU A 303 10.76 -8.49 10.94
N GLY A 304 10.67 -7.16 10.86
CA GLY A 304 11.39 -6.26 11.77
C GLY A 304 11.03 -6.48 13.24
N ALA A 305 9.75 -6.68 13.54
CA ALA A 305 9.31 -7.04 14.88
C ALA A 305 9.89 -8.39 15.35
N GLN A 306 9.93 -9.40 14.48
CA GLN A 306 10.54 -10.69 14.80
C GLN A 306 12.04 -10.57 15.10
N LEU A 307 12.77 -9.76 14.32
CA LEU A 307 14.20 -9.52 14.53
C LEU A 307 14.47 -8.88 15.90
N THR A 308 13.68 -7.90 16.30
CA THR A 308 13.82 -7.24 17.61
C THR A 308 13.35 -8.13 18.76
N LEU A 309 12.45 -9.08 18.52
CA LEU A 309 12.06 -10.10 19.50
C LEU A 309 13.24 -11.01 19.87
N LEU A 310 14.10 -11.31 18.89
CA LEU A 310 15.16 -12.31 19.00
C LEU A 310 16.55 -11.69 19.31
N SER A 311 16.75 -10.38 19.06
CA SER A 311 18.08 -9.76 19.12
C SER A 311 18.06 -8.34 19.68
N GLU A 312 18.77 -8.14 20.79
CA GLU A 312 19.01 -6.80 21.33
C GLU A 312 19.84 -5.89 20.39
N GLN A 313 20.67 -6.49 19.56
CA GLN A 313 21.40 -5.72 18.54
C GLN A 313 20.41 -5.13 17.52
N CYS A 314 19.38 -5.88 17.13
CA CYS A 314 18.31 -5.38 16.27
C CYS A 314 17.50 -4.27 16.97
N CYS A 315 17.27 -4.36 18.28
CA CYS A 315 16.63 -3.27 19.03
C CYS A 315 17.47 -1.99 18.96
N ARG A 316 18.77 -2.09 19.22
CA ARG A 316 19.69 -0.93 19.10
C ARG A 316 19.79 -0.38 17.68
N GLN A 317 19.72 -1.24 16.67
CA GLN A 317 19.71 -0.80 15.27
C GLN A 317 18.40 -0.07 14.93
N ALA A 318 17.25 -0.55 15.41
CA ALA A 318 15.96 0.12 15.24
C ALA A 318 15.98 1.54 15.83
N GLU A 319 16.60 1.73 17.01
CA GLU A 319 16.77 3.04 17.61
C GLU A 319 17.62 3.99 16.74
N LYS A 320 18.72 3.49 16.18
CA LYS A 320 19.55 4.27 15.24
C LYS A 320 18.79 4.63 13.98
N ILE A 321 18.05 3.69 13.40
CA ILE A 321 17.21 3.92 12.22
C ILE A 321 16.22 5.06 12.49
N ALA A 322 15.49 5.01 13.60
CA ALA A 322 14.51 6.04 13.93
C ALA A 322 15.16 7.44 14.12
N LEU A 323 16.35 7.51 14.70
CA LEU A 323 17.08 8.77 14.91
C LEU A 323 17.71 9.32 13.61
N GLN A 324 18.12 8.45 12.70
CA GLN A 324 18.80 8.84 11.45
C GLN A 324 17.83 9.10 10.30
N THR A 325 16.60 8.62 10.37
CA THR A 325 15.57 8.84 9.34
C THR A 325 14.93 10.21 9.53
N GLN A 326 15.12 11.08 8.54
CA GLN A 326 14.50 12.41 8.53
C GLN A 326 13.07 12.31 8.02
N HIS A 327 12.11 12.76 8.81
CA HIS A 327 10.71 12.87 8.39
C HIS A 327 10.49 14.14 7.58
N LEU A 328 9.86 13.98 6.41
CA LEU A 328 9.35 15.07 5.59
C LEU A 328 7.83 15.14 5.72
N SER A 329 7.32 16.22 6.30
CA SER A 329 5.87 16.46 6.36
C SER A 329 5.37 16.91 4.99
N LEU A 330 4.43 16.18 4.41
CA LEU A 330 3.78 16.56 3.16
C LEU A 330 2.72 17.64 3.38
N ALA A 331 2.16 17.72 4.58
CA ALA A 331 1.16 18.73 4.95
C ALA A 331 1.80 20.13 4.97
N GLY A 332 1.25 21.04 4.19
CA GLY A 332 1.74 22.42 4.08
C GLY A 332 3.02 22.59 3.26
N LEU A 333 3.54 21.53 2.64
CA LEU A 333 4.69 21.63 1.74
C LEU A 333 4.32 22.40 0.48
N GLN A 334 5.05 23.49 0.21
CA GLN A 334 4.80 24.32 -0.98
C GLN A 334 5.02 23.51 -2.27
N GLY A 335 4.03 23.54 -3.16
CA GLY A 335 4.10 22.83 -4.44
C GLY A 335 3.64 21.37 -4.39
N PHE A 336 3.38 20.78 -3.21
CA PHE A 336 2.89 19.40 -3.10
C PHE A 336 1.58 19.15 -3.84
N GLU A 337 0.63 20.09 -3.77
CA GLU A 337 -0.64 19.99 -4.48
C GLU A 337 -0.44 19.84 -5.99
N LYS A 338 0.50 20.59 -6.59
CA LYS A 338 0.82 20.49 -8.01
C LYS A 338 1.39 19.11 -8.36
N ILE A 339 2.25 18.56 -7.50
CA ILE A 339 2.81 17.21 -7.67
C ILE A 339 1.67 16.18 -7.62
N TYR A 340 0.80 16.29 -6.61
CA TYR A 340 -0.34 15.39 -6.42
C TYR A 340 -1.30 15.39 -7.59
N LEU A 341 -1.72 16.59 -8.05
CA LEU A 341 -2.60 16.74 -9.21
C LEU A 341 -1.95 16.23 -10.50
N GLY A 342 -0.63 16.45 -10.66
CA GLY A 342 0.14 15.90 -11.78
C GLY A 342 0.18 14.37 -11.79
N ALA A 343 0.20 13.75 -10.61
CA ALA A 343 0.19 12.30 -10.46
C ALA A 343 -1.18 11.65 -10.65
N MET A 344 -2.29 12.41 -10.75
CA MET A 344 -3.65 11.85 -10.92
C MET A 344 -3.84 11.17 -12.29
N GLY A 345 -3.27 11.73 -13.36
CA GLY A 345 -3.39 11.17 -14.71
C GLY A 345 -2.72 9.81 -14.84
N PHE A 346 -3.16 9.01 -15.81
CA PHE A 346 -2.50 7.77 -16.17
C PHE A 346 -1.38 8.01 -17.18
N PRO A 347 -0.25 7.29 -17.12
CA PRO A 347 0.82 7.37 -18.11
C PRO A 347 0.31 7.08 -19.53
N ALA A 348 0.85 7.78 -20.53
CA ALA A 348 0.47 7.55 -21.92
C ALA A 348 1.02 6.21 -22.43
N LYS A 349 2.26 5.89 -22.07
CA LYS A 349 2.98 4.64 -22.40
C LYS A 349 3.91 4.28 -21.24
N ILE A 350 4.27 3.02 -21.17
CA ILE A 350 5.29 2.47 -20.26
C ILE A 350 6.37 1.78 -21.11
N ARG A 351 7.55 1.54 -20.52
CA ARG A 351 8.58 0.68 -21.13
C ARG A 351 8.05 -0.74 -21.22
N GLU A 352 8.26 -1.37 -22.39
CA GLU A 352 7.93 -2.78 -22.61
C GLU A 352 8.96 -3.72 -21.94
#